data_a387bb4440bb2a8765a480088904eb7d
#
_entry.id   a387bb4440bb2a8765a480088904eb7d
#
_cell.length_a   1.000
_cell.length_b   1.000
_cell.length_c   1.000
_cell.angle_alpha   90.00
_cell.angle_beta   90.00
_cell.angle_gamma   90.00
#
_symmetry.space_group_name_H-M   'P 1'
#
loop_
_entity.id
_entity.type
_entity.pdbx_description
1 polymer ?
#
loop_
_entity_poly.entity_id
_entity_poly.type
_entity_poly.pdbx_seq_one_letter_code
_entity_poly.pdbx_strand_id
1 'polypeptide(L)'
;MKKKIIQVPVIVGKGTEQFFVEKEVKISPPNPPIFKIEKIDKKVVITDAHVIPGKVIFNAYIWKNVAYKTVEEVCDGIVSGPIYHATFKIPFGGFVEMKTIGCECVKESDIAELLEAYVEGEKDFLFDEAICKGQKVYNCLLEKDVVKISFKVIRYEHLPICVEEEKKEKYEKKC
;
A
#
# COMPACT_ATOMS: atom_id res chain seq x y z
N MET A 1 -7.39 -43.71 19.09
CA MET A 1 -7.56 -42.45 18.33
C MET A 1 -8.27 -41.42 19.20
N LYS A 2 -7.64 -40.27 19.43
CA LYS A 2 -8.22 -39.18 20.22
C LYS A 2 -8.73 -38.10 19.29
N LYS A 3 -9.99 -37.68 19.47
CA LYS A 3 -10.54 -36.54 18.70
C LYS A 3 -9.99 -35.23 19.29
N LYS A 4 -9.46 -34.34 18.42
CA LYS A 4 -9.10 -32.97 18.75
C LYS A 4 -9.88 -32.04 17.83
N ILE A 5 -10.22 -30.85 18.34
CA ILE A 5 -10.79 -29.77 17.51
C ILE A 5 -9.65 -28.80 17.25
N ILE A 6 -9.44 -28.48 15.98
CA ILE A 6 -8.49 -27.45 15.56
C ILE A 6 -9.25 -26.28 14.95
N GLN A 7 -8.73 -25.08 15.14
CA GLN A 7 -9.21 -23.88 14.48
C GLN A 7 -8.32 -23.59 13.27
N VAL A 8 -8.91 -23.46 12.10
CA VAL A 8 -8.19 -23.20 10.85
C VAL A 8 -8.75 -21.98 10.15
N PRO A 9 -7.91 -21.11 9.57
CA PRO A 9 -8.36 -20.04 8.71
C PRO A 9 -8.74 -20.62 7.33
N VAL A 10 -9.97 -20.36 6.89
CA VAL A 10 -10.47 -20.73 5.57
C VAL A 10 -10.64 -19.45 4.75
N ILE A 11 -10.15 -19.45 3.51
CA ILE A 11 -10.33 -18.30 2.60
C ILE A 11 -11.74 -18.37 2.01
N VAL A 12 -12.57 -17.38 2.31
CA VAL A 12 -13.97 -17.29 1.82
C VAL A 12 -14.15 -16.34 0.65
N GLY A 13 -13.16 -15.47 0.40
CA GLY A 13 -13.18 -14.56 -0.74
C GLY A 13 -11.84 -13.93 -1.05
N LYS A 14 -11.67 -13.50 -2.31
CA LYS A 14 -10.53 -12.69 -2.77
C LYS A 14 -11.03 -11.60 -3.70
N GLY A 15 -10.36 -10.45 -3.67
CA GLY A 15 -10.65 -9.35 -4.57
C GLY A 15 -9.42 -8.50 -4.84
N THR A 16 -9.43 -7.87 -6.02
CA THR A 16 -8.38 -6.94 -6.47
C THR A 16 -9.04 -5.81 -7.24
N GLU A 17 -8.68 -4.57 -6.90
CA GLU A 17 -9.18 -3.37 -7.58
C GLU A 17 -8.04 -2.38 -7.80
N GLN A 18 -8.25 -1.50 -8.79
CA GLN A 18 -7.37 -0.38 -9.10
C GLN A 18 -8.05 0.92 -8.70
N PHE A 19 -7.29 1.83 -8.10
CA PHE A 19 -7.77 3.14 -7.66
C PHE A 19 -6.94 4.21 -8.33
N PHE A 20 -7.63 5.14 -8.99
CA PHE A 20 -7.00 6.34 -9.51
C PHE A 20 -6.98 7.41 -8.42
N VAL A 21 -5.78 7.90 -8.10
CA VAL A 21 -5.56 8.92 -7.07
C VAL A 21 -4.89 10.11 -7.73
N GLU A 22 -5.50 11.29 -7.58
CA GLU A 22 -4.96 12.55 -8.10
C GLU A 22 -4.85 13.57 -6.96
N LYS A 23 -3.70 14.24 -6.88
CA LYS A 23 -3.45 15.26 -5.85
C LYS A 23 -2.49 16.32 -6.33
N GLU A 24 -2.86 17.57 -6.12
CA GLU A 24 -1.93 18.69 -6.20
C GLU A 24 -1.18 18.86 -4.89
N VAL A 25 0.14 18.98 -4.99
CA VAL A 25 1.05 19.16 -3.85
C VAL A 25 1.84 20.44 -4.07
N LYS A 26 1.66 21.40 -3.16
CA LYS A 26 2.45 22.62 -3.15
C LYS A 26 3.79 22.38 -2.44
N ILE A 27 4.89 22.54 -3.16
CA ILE A 27 6.25 22.41 -2.64
C ILE A 27 6.81 23.75 -2.20
N SER A 28 6.67 24.78 -3.03
CA SER A 28 7.19 26.13 -2.78
C SER A 28 6.05 27.17 -2.64
N PRO A 29 6.11 28.06 -1.66
CA PRO A 29 6.85 27.98 -0.42
C PRO A 29 6.25 26.93 0.55
N PRO A 30 6.91 26.49 1.61
CA PRO A 30 8.15 27.06 2.21
C PRO A 30 9.46 26.50 1.64
N ASN A 31 9.42 25.37 0.92
CA ASN A 31 10.60 24.79 0.30
C ASN A 31 11.00 25.59 -0.96
N PRO A 32 12.25 25.50 -1.40
CA PRO A 32 12.67 26.07 -2.68
C PRO A 32 11.90 25.42 -3.85
N PRO A 33 11.69 26.14 -4.97
CA PRO A 33 10.99 25.61 -6.12
C PRO A 33 11.79 24.50 -6.82
N ILE A 34 11.07 23.62 -7.49
CA ILE A 34 11.63 22.47 -8.19
C ILE A 34 12.23 22.93 -9.51
N PHE A 35 13.52 22.68 -9.73
CA PHE A 35 14.16 22.79 -11.03
C PHE A 35 14.04 21.47 -11.80
N LYS A 36 14.37 20.34 -11.13
CA LYS A 36 14.32 19.01 -11.73
C LYS A 36 14.11 17.95 -10.65
N ILE A 37 13.18 17.03 -10.89
CA ILE A 37 13.02 15.83 -10.05
C ILE A 37 14.14 14.85 -10.37
N GLU A 38 14.79 14.33 -9.33
CA GLU A 38 15.84 13.32 -9.42
C GLU A 38 15.33 11.93 -9.08
N LYS A 39 14.49 11.82 -8.04
CA LYS A 39 13.97 10.54 -7.57
C LYS A 39 12.66 10.70 -6.82
N ILE A 40 11.76 9.74 -6.99
CA ILE A 40 10.55 9.61 -6.20
C ILE A 40 10.53 8.23 -5.54
N ASP A 41 10.55 8.19 -4.22
CA ASP A 41 10.28 6.99 -3.43
C ASP A 41 8.82 7.00 -3.00
N LYS A 42 8.15 5.85 -3.08
CA LYS A 42 6.71 5.74 -2.80
C LYS A 42 6.34 4.42 -2.11
N LYS A 43 5.31 4.47 -1.28
CA LYS A 43 4.76 3.32 -0.59
C LYS A 43 3.27 3.51 -0.32
N VAL A 44 2.46 2.50 -0.58
CA VAL A 44 1.05 2.47 -0.17
C VAL A 44 0.95 1.88 1.24
N VAL A 45 0.18 2.54 2.10
CA VAL A 45 -0.06 2.11 3.48
C VAL A 45 -1.56 2.06 3.73
N ILE A 46 -2.07 0.87 4.03
CA ILE A 46 -3.45 0.69 4.48
C ILE A 46 -3.51 1.04 5.97
N THR A 47 -4.40 1.94 6.35
CA THR A 47 -4.57 2.38 7.74
C THR A 47 -5.63 1.59 8.48
N ASP A 48 -6.69 1.21 7.77
CA ASP A 48 -7.73 0.32 8.29
C ASP A 48 -8.43 -0.40 7.13
N ALA A 49 -9.04 -1.56 7.44
CA ALA A 49 -9.83 -2.33 6.49
C ALA A 49 -10.91 -3.12 7.23
N HIS A 50 -12.14 -3.04 6.75
CA HIS A 50 -13.31 -3.69 7.34
C HIS A 50 -14.09 -4.47 6.30
N VAL A 51 -14.53 -5.67 6.69
CA VAL A 51 -15.39 -6.49 5.86
C VAL A 51 -16.84 -6.01 5.99
N ILE A 52 -17.51 -5.85 4.86
CA ILE A 52 -18.96 -5.73 4.75
C ILE A 52 -19.47 -6.82 3.79
N PRO A 53 -20.77 -7.13 3.73
CA PRO A 53 -21.26 -8.17 2.84
C PRO A 53 -20.79 -8.00 1.40
N GLY A 54 -19.96 -8.94 0.92
CA GLY A 54 -19.42 -8.97 -0.44
C GLY A 54 -18.28 -7.99 -0.75
N LYS A 55 -17.80 -7.17 0.22
CA LYS A 55 -16.77 -6.16 -0.01
C LYS A 55 -15.83 -5.99 1.19
N VAL A 56 -14.66 -5.43 0.93
CA VAL A 56 -13.77 -4.86 1.95
C VAL A 56 -13.68 -3.37 1.71
N ILE A 57 -14.09 -2.54 2.66
CA ILE A 57 -13.87 -1.09 2.67
C ILE A 57 -12.56 -0.80 3.39
N PHE A 58 -11.82 0.20 2.92
CA PHE A 58 -10.53 0.54 3.50
C PHE A 58 -10.24 2.04 3.43
N ASN A 59 -9.32 2.49 4.29
CA ASN A 59 -8.63 3.76 4.18
C ASN A 59 -7.13 3.50 4.01
N ALA A 60 -6.48 4.39 3.26
CA ALA A 60 -5.08 4.28 2.91
C ALA A 60 -4.44 5.64 2.67
N TYR A 61 -3.14 5.67 2.53
CA TYR A 61 -2.42 6.80 1.94
C TYR A 61 -1.24 6.30 1.10
N ILE A 62 -0.89 7.08 0.09
CA ILE A 62 0.38 6.95 -0.60
C ILE A 62 1.37 7.85 0.15
N TRP A 63 2.42 7.26 0.71
CA TRP A 63 3.58 7.99 1.20
C TRP A 63 4.53 8.22 0.03
N LYS A 64 4.91 9.49 -0.21
CA LYS A 64 5.89 9.85 -1.24
C LYS A 64 6.99 10.70 -0.65
N ASN A 65 8.21 10.48 -1.13
CA ASN A 65 9.36 11.33 -0.89
C ASN A 65 9.98 11.71 -2.25
N VAL A 66 9.90 12.98 -2.58
CA VAL A 66 10.39 13.54 -3.83
C VAL A 66 11.73 14.22 -3.56
N ALA A 67 12.81 13.67 -4.13
CA ALA A 67 14.12 14.31 -4.15
C ALA A 67 14.26 15.14 -5.43
N TYR A 68 14.61 16.41 -5.31
CA TYR A 68 14.66 17.33 -6.44
C TYR A 68 15.80 18.34 -6.32
N LYS A 69 16.26 18.82 -7.47
CA LYS A 69 17.24 19.92 -7.57
C LYS A 69 16.54 21.27 -7.56
N THR A 70 17.22 22.25 -6.99
CA THR A 70 16.85 23.67 -7.02
C THR A 70 17.90 24.48 -7.79
N VAL A 71 17.61 25.75 -8.05
CA VAL A 71 18.55 26.70 -8.67
C VAL A 71 19.10 27.61 -7.57
N GLU A 72 20.38 27.46 -7.24
CA GLU A 72 21.08 28.35 -6.30
C GLU A 72 21.99 29.34 -7.02
N GLU A 73 22.71 28.89 -8.06
CA GLU A 73 23.62 29.73 -8.84
C GLU A 73 23.52 29.41 -10.35
N VAL A 74 23.72 30.45 -11.16
CA VAL A 74 23.85 30.30 -12.62
C VAL A 74 25.06 31.12 -13.07
N CYS A 75 26.10 30.47 -13.59
CA CYS A 75 27.30 31.10 -14.10
C CYS A 75 27.70 30.44 -15.41
N ASP A 76 27.95 31.26 -16.46
CA ASP A 76 28.35 30.79 -17.79
C ASP A 76 27.52 29.64 -18.38
N GLY A 77 26.20 29.66 -18.15
CA GLY A 77 25.27 28.60 -18.58
C GLY A 77 25.27 27.35 -17.70
N ILE A 78 26.08 27.32 -16.65
CA ILE A 78 26.11 26.24 -15.66
C ILE A 78 25.14 26.58 -14.54
N VAL A 79 24.19 25.66 -14.30
CA VAL A 79 23.22 25.75 -13.21
C VAL A 79 23.67 24.87 -12.07
N SER A 80 23.84 25.44 -10.88
CA SER A 80 24.16 24.70 -9.66
C SER A 80 23.13 24.93 -8.56
N GLY A 81 23.00 23.96 -7.67
CA GLY A 81 22.11 24.03 -6.51
C GLY A 81 22.05 22.70 -5.77
N PRO A 82 21.65 22.75 -4.50
CA PRO A 82 21.52 21.56 -3.68
C PRO A 82 20.34 20.69 -4.10
N ILE A 83 20.36 19.44 -3.63
CA ILE A 83 19.22 18.53 -3.70
C ILE A 83 18.42 18.72 -2.41
N TYR A 84 17.13 18.97 -2.57
CA TYR A 84 16.15 18.98 -1.50
C TYR A 84 15.25 17.75 -1.61
N HIS A 85 14.51 17.47 -0.56
CA HIS A 85 13.45 16.48 -0.59
C HIS A 85 12.20 17.00 0.11
N ALA A 86 11.03 16.59 -0.40
CA ALA A 86 9.75 16.86 0.21
C ALA A 86 9.03 15.51 0.43
N THR A 87 8.58 15.30 1.66
CA THR A 87 7.83 14.09 2.04
C THR A 87 6.40 14.46 2.37
N PHE A 88 5.44 13.74 1.76
CA PHE A 88 4.03 13.99 1.98
C PHE A 88 3.21 12.70 1.90
N LYS A 89 1.95 12.79 2.35
CA LYS A 89 0.97 11.71 2.28
C LYS A 89 -0.20 12.13 1.43
N ILE A 90 -0.65 11.25 0.55
CA ILE A 90 -1.84 11.43 -0.28
C ILE A 90 -2.89 10.45 0.25
N PRO A 91 -3.86 10.89 1.07
CA PRO A 91 -4.90 10.03 1.59
C PRO A 91 -5.90 9.66 0.49
N PHE A 92 -6.36 8.42 0.51
CA PHE A 92 -7.44 7.91 -0.32
C PHE A 92 -8.14 6.75 0.39
N GLY A 93 -9.27 6.33 -0.13
CA GLY A 93 -10.02 5.18 0.36
C GLY A 93 -10.93 4.63 -0.71
N GLY A 94 -11.53 3.51 -0.43
CA GLY A 94 -12.42 2.85 -1.35
C GLY A 94 -12.92 1.51 -0.85
N PHE A 95 -13.33 0.68 -1.77
CA PHE A 95 -13.71 -0.70 -1.47
C PHE A 95 -13.18 -1.64 -2.57
N VAL A 96 -12.97 -2.88 -2.18
CA VAL A 96 -12.63 -3.98 -3.08
C VAL A 96 -13.77 -4.99 -3.07
N GLU A 97 -14.31 -5.32 -4.24
CA GLU A 97 -15.33 -6.36 -4.36
C GLU A 97 -14.71 -7.75 -4.16
N MET A 98 -15.37 -8.57 -3.32
CA MET A 98 -14.89 -9.91 -3.00
C MET A 98 -15.58 -10.94 -3.88
N LYS A 99 -14.80 -11.65 -4.69
CA LYS A 99 -15.26 -12.87 -5.36
C LYS A 99 -15.21 -14.01 -4.36
N THR A 100 -16.37 -14.59 -4.07
CA THR A 100 -16.51 -15.71 -3.14
C THR A 100 -15.80 -16.97 -3.64
N ILE A 101 -15.24 -17.72 -2.71
CA ILE A 101 -14.64 -19.03 -2.96
C ILE A 101 -15.55 -20.07 -2.29
N GLY A 102 -16.11 -20.99 -3.09
CA GLY A 102 -17.11 -21.94 -2.62
C GLY A 102 -18.54 -21.39 -2.63
N CYS A 103 -19.40 -21.94 -1.79
CA CYS A 103 -20.84 -21.62 -1.74
C CYS A 103 -21.20 -20.58 -0.66
N GLU A 104 -20.25 -20.15 0.15
CA GLU A 104 -20.51 -19.25 1.27
C GLU A 104 -20.23 -17.79 0.91
N CYS A 105 -21.15 -16.90 1.29
CA CYS A 105 -20.96 -15.47 1.11
C CYS A 105 -20.00 -14.90 2.16
N VAL A 106 -19.27 -13.86 1.77
CA VAL A 106 -18.46 -13.01 2.68
C VAL A 106 -19.40 -12.28 3.64
N LYS A 107 -19.10 -12.35 4.94
CA LYS A 107 -19.91 -11.79 6.04
C LYS A 107 -19.10 -10.73 6.80
N GLU A 108 -19.79 -9.82 7.47
CA GLU A 108 -19.18 -8.77 8.28
C GLU A 108 -18.31 -9.30 9.44
N SER A 109 -18.62 -10.50 9.94
CA SER A 109 -17.81 -11.18 10.96
C SER A 109 -16.50 -11.79 10.46
N ASP A 110 -16.27 -11.82 9.15
CA ASP A 110 -15.05 -12.34 8.57
C ASP A 110 -13.90 -11.32 8.67
N ILE A 111 -12.68 -11.75 8.47
CA ILE A 111 -11.47 -10.93 8.65
C ILE A 111 -10.85 -10.62 7.30
N ALA A 112 -10.61 -9.33 7.03
CA ALA A 112 -9.85 -8.89 5.87
C ALA A 112 -8.34 -9.01 6.12
N GLU A 113 -7.63 -9.62 5.18
CA GLU A 113 -6.17 -9.64 5.16
C GLU A 113 -5.65 -9.04 3.86
N LEU A 114 -4.75 -8.07 3.98
CA LEU A 114 -4.08 -7.46 2.84
C LEU A 114 -3.14 -8.47 2.17
N LEU A 115 -3.27 -8.65 0.87
CA LEU A 115 -2.34 -9.43 0.06
C LEU A 115 -1.27 -8.55 -0.56
N GLU A 116 -1.68 -7.46 -1.20
CA GLU A 116 -0.77 -6.50 -1.83
C GLU A 116 -1.39 -5.11 -1.90
N ALA A 117 -0.54 -4.09 -1.81
CA ALA A 117 -0.91 -2.70 -2.05
C ALA A 117 0.32 -1.94 -2.58
N TYR A 118 0.26 -1.45 -3.81
CA TYR A 118 1.36 -0.73 -4.42
C TYR A 118 0.89 0.21 -5.53
N VAL A 119 1.72 1.19 -5.87
CA VAL A 119 1.51 2.06 -7.03
C VAL A 119 1.94 1.30 -8.28
N GLU A 120 0.99 0.93 -9.11
CA GLU A 120 1.19 0.19 -10.36
C GLU A 120 1.69 1.09 -11.49
N GLY A 121 1.23 2.33 -11.51
CA GLY A 121 1.63 3.35 -12.47
C GLY A 121 1.51 4.75 -11.89
N GLU A 122 2.37 5.65 -12.35
CA GLU A 122 2.34 7.05 -11.95
C GLU A 122 2.69 7.97 -13.10
N LYS A 123 2.19 9.21 -13.00
CA LYS A 123 2.60 10.32 -13.84
C LYS A 123 2.56 11.61 -13.02
N ASP A 124 3.71 12.24 -12.90
CA ASP A 124 3.89 13.46 -12.15
C ASP A 124 4.08 14.64 -13.12
N PHE A 125 3.37 15.74 -12.85
CA PHE A 125 3.44 16.95 -13.67
C PHE A 125 3.86 18.12 -12.81
N LEU A 126 4.95 18.77 -13.21
CA LEU A 126 5.37 20.04 -12.62
C LEU A 126 4.48 21.17 -13.18
N PHE A 127 3.97 22.02 -12.31
CA PHE A 127 3.16 23.19 -12.70
C PHE A 127 3.38 24.36 -11.73
N ASP A 128 2.67 25.48 -11.98
CA ASP A 128 2.92 26.77 -11.32
C ASP A 128 4.35 27.23 -11.56
N GLU A 129 4.64 27.52 -12.84
CA GLU A 129 5.92 27.93 -13.36
C GLU A 129 6.35 29.28 -12.78
N ALA A 130 7.60 29.38 -12.36
CA ALA A 130 8.27 30.62 -11.94
C ALA A 130 9.65 30.71 -12.58
N ILE A 131 10.26 31.88 -12.55
CA ILE A 131 11.63 32.09 -13.04
C ILE A 131 12.54 32.35 -11.84
N CYS A 132 13.58 31.52 -11.71
CA CYS A 132 14.64 31.69 -10.73
C CYS A 132 15.98 31.84 -11.44
N LYS A 133 16.61 33.03 -11.31
CA LYS A 133 17.91 33.34 -11.98
C LYS A 133 17.94 32.97 -13.47
N GLY A 134 16.85 33.25 -14.18
CA GLY A 134 16.71 32.96 -15.62
C GLY A 134 16.38 31.50 -15.97
N GLN A 135 16.21 30.63 -14.98
CA GLN A 135 15.83 29.24 -15.16
C GLN A 135 14.35 29.03 -14.81
N LYS A 136 13.67 28.17 -15.57
CA LYS A 136 12.32 27.72 -15.24
C LYS A 136 12.36 26.81 -14.04
N VAL A 137 11.51 27.11 -13.06
CA VAL A 137 11.29 26.31 -11.85
C VAL A 137 9.79 26.19 -11.60
N TYR A 138 9.38 25.27 -10.74
CA TYR A 138 7.99 24.96 -10.50
C TYR A 138 7.70 24.91 -9.00
N ASN A 139 6.58 25.47 -8.60
CA ASN A 139 6.17 25.54 -7.20
C ASN A 139 5.33 24.34 -6.76
N CYS A 140 4.69 23.68 -7.70
CA CYS A 140 3.69 22.65 -7.45
C CYS A 140 3.95 21.38 -8.27
N LEU A 141 3.47 20.27 -7.74
CA LEU A 141 3.50 18.95 -8.35
C LEU A 141 2.06 18.40 -8.41
N LEU A 142 1.62 18.00 -9.59
CA LEU A 142 0.37 17.25 -9.77
C LEU A 142 0.70 15.77 -9.88
N GLU A 143 0.30 15.03 -8.87
CA GLU A 143 0.47 13.59 -8.74
C GLU A 143 -0.73 12.85 -9.32
N LYS A 144 -0.48 11.89 -10.20
CA LYS A 144 -1.49 10.97 -10.75
C LYS A 144 -1.00 9.55 -10.58
N ASP A 145 -1.63 8.82 -9.69
CA ASP A 145 -1.24 7.47 -9.33
C ASP A 145 -2.36 6.46 -9.65
N VAL A 146 -1.99 5.30 -10.19
CA VAL A 146 -2.83 4.12 -10.25
C VAL A 146 -2.35 3.16 -9.18
N VAL A 147 -3.18 2.92 -8.16
CA VAL A 147 -2.87 2.05 -7.02
C VAL A 147 -3.61 0.75 -7.16
N LYS A 148 -2.90 -0.37 -7.10
CA LYS A 148 -3.49 -1.71 -7.05
C LYS A 148 -3.54 -2.21 -5.61
N ILE A 149 -4.70 -2.71 -5.20
CA ILE A 149 -4.94 -3.27 -3.86
C ILE A 149 -5.65 -4.60 -4.00
N SER A 150 -5.15 -5.60 -3.28
CA SER A 150 -5.74 -6.94 -3.23
C SER A 150 -5.94 -7.36 -1.78
N PHE A 151 -7.12 -7.87 -1.47
CA PHE A 151 -7.46 -8.48 -0.20
C PHE A 151 -7.87 -9.94 -0.38
N LYS A 152 -7.64 -10.74 0.66
CA LYS A 152 -8.38 -11.97 0.93
C LYS A 152 -9.20 -11.79 2.19
N VAL A 153 -10.33 -12.51 2.24
CA VAL A 153 -11.19 -12.56 3.43
C VAL A 153 -11.12 -13.98 3.96
N ILE A 154 -10.87 -14.10 5.26
CA ILE A 154 -10.76 -15.38 5.96
C ILE A 154 -11.84 -15.51 7.03
N ARG A 155 -12.22 -16.75 7.29
CA ARG A 155 -13.08 -17.17 8.38
C ARG A 155 -12.39 -18.27 9.16
N TYR A 156 -12.49 -18.23 10.48
CA TYR A 156 -12.00 -19.34 11.29
C TYR A 156 -13.07 -20.40 11.45
N GLU A 157 -12.71 -21.63 11.07
CA GLU A 157 -13.57 -22.80 11.22
C GLU A 157 -12.97 -23.79 12.22
N HIS A 158 -13.86 -24.54 12.90
CA HIS A 158 -13.49 -25.57 13.84
C HIS A 158 -13.65 -26.94 13.19
N LEU A 159 -12.52 -27.61 12.92
CA LEU A 159 -12.50 -28.93 12.29
C LEU A 159 -12.12 -30.02 13.29
N PRO A 160 -12.95 -31.08 13.43
CA PRO A 160 -12.58 -32.26 14.20
C PRO A 160 -11.52 -33.06 13.44
N ILE A 161 -10.38 -33.32 14.06
CA ILE A 161 -9.34 -34.20 13.53
C ILE A 161 -9.17 -35.42 14.43
N CYS A 162 -8.82 -36.55 13.82
CA CYS A 162 -8.41 -37.77 14.52
C CYS A 162 -6.89 -37.78 14.62
N VAL A 163 -6.37 -37.83 15.84
CA VAL A 163 -4.93 -37.93 16.09
C VAL A 163 -4.59 -39.33 16.52
N GLU A 164 -3.66 -39.97 15.81
CA GLU A 164 -3.09 -41.24 16.26
C GLU A 164 -2.17 -40.97 17.46
N GLU A 165 -2.36 -41.73 18.54
CA GLU A 165 -1.40 -41.70 19.66
C GLU A 165 -0.13 -42.48 19.25
N GLU A 166 1.01 -41.82 19.29
CA GLU A 166 2.30 -42.53 19.21
C GLU A 166 2.36 -43.58 20.31
N LYS A 167 2.44 -44.84 19.92
CA LYS A 167 2.76 -45.92 20.87
C LYS A 167 4.12 -45.63 21.47
N LYS A 168 4.15 -45.18 22.72
CA LYS A 168 5.41 -45.14 23.50
C LYS A 168 5.91 -46.59 23.57
N GLU A 169 6.92 -46.95 22.76
CA GLU A 169 7.69 -48.16 22.98
C GLU A 169 8.29 -48.11 24.36
N LYS A 170 7.79 -48.99 25.25
CA LYS A 170 8.41 -49.25 26.52
C LYS A 170 9.73 -49.96 26.25
N TYR A 171 10.81 -49.21 26.29
CA TYR A 171 12.11 -49.82 26.44
C TYR A 171 12.17 -50.45 27.85
N GLU A 172 11.83 -51.73 27.94
CA GLU A 172 12.17 -52.52 29.11
C GLU A 172 13.70 -52.65 29.15
N LYS A 173 14.34 -51.94 30.06
CA LYS A 173 15.73 -52.23 30.46
C LYS A 173 15.74 -53.62 31.11
N LYS A 174 16.21 -54.62 30.38
CA LYS A 174 16.69 -55.86 31.01
C LYS A 174 17.99 -55.56 31.71
N CYS A 175 17.97 -55.69 33.03
CA CYS A 175 19.15 -55.83 33.86
C CYS A 175 19.75 -57.23 33.65
#